data_ee0dbb8fc48ad2e56af3e932f49c6eb4
#
_entry.id   ee0dbb8fc48ad2e56af3e932f49c6eb4
#
_cell.length_a   1.000
_cell.length_b   1.000
_cell.length_c   1.000
_cell.angle_alpha   90.00
_cell.angle_beta   90.00
_cell.angle_gamma   90.00
#
_symmetry.space_group_name_H-M   'P 1'
#
loop_
_entity.id
_entity.type
_entity.pdbx_description
1 polymer ?
#
loop_
_entity_poly.entity_id
_entity_poly.type
_entity_poly.pdbx_seq_one_letter_code
_entity_poly.pdbx_strand_id
1 'polypeptide(L)'
;MTAVVVLFSRAGENYIDGKRQMISVGNTAILGEKISQQLTIPMYELLPLTPYSDNYDEAVQKAEEEKKTSAQVAYEKLSVDLEQVDTIFLGYPNWWGTYPRIIATFLAEHNWQNKAIYPFCTHEGSAFGSSIQDLQAACAGAEIKTGLAVRGSKASRADTAVKNWLLSYSK
;
A
#
# COMPACT_ATOMS: atom_id res chain seq x y z
N MET A 1 13.56 7.17 -16.72
CA MET A 1 12.65 7.34 -15.57
C MET A 1 12.46 5.97 -14.95
N THR A 2 12.87 5.81 -13.70
CA THR A 2 12.83 4.51 -13.00
C THR A 2 11.60 4.46 -12.11
N ALA A 3 10.76 3.44 -12.30
CA ALA A 3 9.55 3.24 -11.52
C ALA A 3 9.56 1.89 -10.82
N VAL A 4 8.96 1.82 -9.64
CA VAL A 4 8.80 0.59 -8.85
C VAL A 4 7.43 0.56 -8.18
N VAL A 5 6.95 -0.63 -7.86
CA VAL A 5 5.85 -0.83 -6.91
C VAL A 5 6.44 -1.14 -5.55
N VAL A 6 6.01 -0.42 -4.53
CA VAL A 6 6.28 -0.73 -3.13
C VAL A 6 4.95 -0.84 -2.40
N LEU A 7 4.75 -1.91 -1.66
CA LEU A 7 3.48 -2.11 -0.96
C LEU A 7 3.63 -2.84 0.38
N PHE A 8 2.62 -2.69 1.20
CA PHE A 8 2.34 -3.59 2.31
C PHE A 8 1.02 -4.31 2.06
N SER A 9 0.98 -5.59 2.37
CA SER A 9 -0.22 -6.42 2.24
C SER A 9 -0.29 -7.44 3.37
N ARG A 10 -1.48 -7.89 3.71
CA ARG A 10 -1.66 -8.93 4.72
C ARG A 10 -2.55 -10.04 4.18
N ALA A 11 -2.02 -11.25 4.14
CA ALA A 11 -2.76 -12.50 3.99
C ALA A 11 -3.42 -12.90 5.33
N GLY A 12 -3.95 -14.10 5.41
CA GLY A 12 -4.64 -14.60 6.60
C GLY A 12 -6.14 -14.28 6.58
N GLU A 13 -6.77 -14.28 7.73
CA GLU A 13 -8.19 -13.97 7.84
C GLU A 13 -8.43 -12.47 7.62
N ASN A 14 -9.22 -12.15 6.62
CA ASN A 14 -9.58 -10.80 6.23
C ASN A 14 -11.11 -10.63 6.20
N TYR A 15 -11.57 -9.41 6.40
CA TYR A 15 -12.98 -9.06 6.25
C TYR A 15 -13.24 -8.61 4.81
N ILE A 16 -14.04 -9.39 4.07
CA ILE A 16 -14.28 -9.19 2.65
C ILE A 16 -15.78 -9.34 2.38
N ASP A 17 -16.41 -8.29 1.85
CA ASP A 17 -17.86 -8.25 1.55
C ASP A 17 -18.74 -8.67 2.75
N GLY A 18 -18.42 -8.16 3.93
CA GLY A 18 -19.20 -8.42 5.14
C GLY A 18 -18.94 -9.79 5.77
N LYS A 19 -17.94 -10.54 5.33
CA LYS A 19 -17.60 -11.86 5.85
C LYS A 19 -16.10 -12.00 6.12
N ARG A 20 -15.76 -12.77 7.13
CA ARG A 20 -14.37 -13.19 7.37
C ARG A 20 -14.01 -14.31 6.42
N GLN A 21 -12.90 -14.17 5.74
CA GLN A 21 -12.37 -15.14 4.77
C GLN A 21 -10.87 -15.28 4.96
N MET A 22 -10.39 -16.53 4.92
CA MET A 22 -8.97 -16.82 4.89
C MET A 22 -8.45 -16.67 3.46
N ILE A 23 -7.48 -15.80 3.25
CA ILE A 23 -6.84 -15.58 1.94
C ILE A 23 -5.35 -15.86 2.03
N SER A 24 -4.81 -16.52 1.02
CA SER A 24 -3.38 -16.87 0.93
C SER A 24 -2.52 -15.70 0.42
N VAL A 25 -3.11 -14.78 -0.33
CA VAL A 25 -2.48 -13.57 -0.84
C VAL A 25 -3.35 -12.37 -0.48
N GLY A 26 -2.77 -11.37 0.15
CA GLY A 26 -3.50 -10.15 0.52
C GLY A 26 -3.98 -9.37 -0.70
N ASN A 27 -5.11 -8.69 -0.57
CA ASN A 27 -5.73 -7.96 -1.67
C ASN A 27 -4.84 -6.85 -2.24
N THR A 28 -4.07 -6.17 -1.39
CA THR A 28 -3.13 -5.13 -1.84
C THR A 28 -2.02 -5.73 -2.71
N ALA A 29 -1.50 -6.91 -2.35
CA ALA A 29 -0.49 -7.59 -3.16
C ALA A 29 -1.04 -8.02 -4.53
N ILE A 30 -2.28 -8.52 -4.60
CA ILE A 30 -2.95 -8.84 -5.85
C ILE A 30 -3.03 -7.60 -6.76
N LEU A 31 -3.41 -6.47 -6.21
CA LEU A 31 -3.51 -5.21 -6.96
C LEU A 31 -2.14 -4.71 -7.41
N GLY A 32 -1.13 -4.78 -6.54
CA GLY A 32 0.26 -4.41 -6.84
C GLY A 32 0.87 -5.26 -7.94
N GLU A 33 0.60 -6.56 -7.94
CA GLU A 33 1.06 -7.47 -9.00
C GLU A 33 0.48 -7.08 -10.38
N LYS A 34 -0.81 -6.74 -10.45
CA LYS A 34 -1.43 -6.26 -11.69
C LYS A 34 -0.76 -4.99 -12.22
N ILE A 35 -0.41 -4.05 -11.34
CA ILE A 35 0.30 -2.82 -11.70
C ILE A 35 1.70 -3.15 -12.22
N SER A 36 2.44 -3.97 -11.48
CA SER A 36 3.79 -4.42 -11.84
C SER A 36 3.82 -5.10 -13.21
N GLN A 37 2.88 -6.00 -13.46
CA GLN A 37 2.77 -6.72 -14.75
C GLN A 37 2.40 -5.79 -15.90
N GLN A 38 1.43 -4.89 -15.72
CA GLN A 38 1.00 -3.99 -16.80
C GLN A 38 2.09 -2.97 -17.19
N LEU A 39 2.91 -2.56 -16.25
CA LEU A 39 4.02 -1.63 -16.49
C LEU A 39 5.36 -2.32 -16.74
N THR A 40 5.46 -3.61 -16.48
CA THR A 40 6.72 -4.38 -16.53
C THR A 40 7.79 -3.75 -15.63
N ILE A 41 7.41 -3.42 -14.39
CA ILE A 41 8.30 -2.82 -13.38
C ILE A 41 8.39 -3.73 -12.14
N PRO A 42 9.51 -3.67 -11.37
CA PRO A 42 9.66 -4.51 -10.19
C PRO A 42 8.69 -4.12 -9.07
N MET A 43 8.33 -5.11 -8.26
CA MET A 43 7.49 -4.97 -7.08
C MET A 43 8.25 -5.43 -5.83
N TYR A 44 8.15 -4.63 -4.77
CA TYR A 44 8.75 -4.90 -3.46
C TYR A 44 7.68 -4.83 -2.39
N GLU A 45 7.64 -5.82 -1.54
CA GLU A 45 6.71 -5.87 -0.40
C GLU A 45 7.44 -5.53 0.90
N LEU A 46 6.84 -4.65 1.69
CA LEU A 46 7.30 -4.35 3.05
C LEU A 46 6.89 -5.50 3.97
N LEU A 47 7.84 -6.30 4.38
CA LEU A 47 7.62 -7.45 5.26
C LEU A 47 7.96 -7.05 6.70
N PRO A 48 6.97 -6.98 7.62
CA PRO A 48 7.26 -6.62 8.99
C PRO A 48 8.14 -7.67 9.65
N LEU A 49 9.13 -7.25 10.45
CA LEU A 49 10.01 -8.17 11.18
C LEU A 49 9.23 -9.02 12.19
N THR A 50 8.15 -8.48 12.72
CA THR A 50 7.18 -9.22 13.54
C THR A 50 5.88 -9.34 12.75
N PRO A 51 5.59 -10.50 12.14
CA PRO A 51 4.40 -10.69 11.34
C PRO A 51 3.11 -10.44 12.15
N TYR A 52 2.08 -9.96 11.47
CA TYR A 52 0.74 -9.90 12.05
C TYR A 52 0.16 -11.30 12.18
N SER A 53 -0.71 -11.51 13.16
CA SER A 53 -1.47 -12.76 13.30
C SER A 53 -2.32 -13.03 12.05
N ASP A 54 -2.51 -14.30 11.72
CA ASP A 54 -3.49 -14.70 10.71
C ASP A 54 -4.93 -14.49 11.20
N ASN A 55 -5.16 -14.42 12.52
CA ASN A 55 -6.45 -14.11 13.10
C ASN A 55 -6.80 -12.64 12.89
N TYR A 56 -8.02 -12.38 12.40
CA TYR A 56 -8.49 -11.03 12.04
C TYR A 56 -8.54 -10.10 13.27
N ASP A 57 -9.14 -10.55 14.37
CA ASP A 57 -9.33 -9.70 15.56
C ASP A 57 -8.00 -9.31 16.20
N GLU A 58 -7.05 -10.24 16.29
CA GLU A 58 -5.71 -9.97 16.79
C GLU A 58 -4.95 -8.97 15.91
N ALA A 59 -5.05 -9.12 14.59
CA ALA A 59 -4.42 -8.20 13.65
C ALA A 59 -5.04 -6.80 13.72
N VAL A 60 -6.35 -6.70 13.83
CA VAL A 60 -7.09 -5.43 13.97
C VAL A 60 -6.70 -4.72 15.27
N GLN A 61 -6.64 -5.45 16.39
CA GLN A 61 -6.25 -4.90 17.68
C GLN A 61 -4.81 -4.38 17.67
N LYS A 62 -3.88 -5.17 17.10
CA LYS A 62 -2.48 -4.75 16.96
C LYS A 62 -2.35 -3.49 16.12
N ALA A 63 -3.05 -3.42 14.99
CA ALA A 63 -3.04 -2.26 14.12
C ALA A 63 -3.60 -1.01 14.80
N GLU A 64 -4.64 -1.17 15.62
CA GLU A 64 -5.21 -0.07 16.42
C GLU A 64 -4.21 0.46 17.45
N GLU A 65 -3.55 -0.44 18.18
CA GLU A 65 -2.52 -0.09 19.15
C GLU A 65 -1.34 0.63 18.50
N GLU A 66 -0.86 0.12 17.37
CA GLU A 66 0.21 0.75 16.60
C GLU A 66 -0.17 2.17 16.16
N LYS A 67 -1.41 2.37 15.73
CA LYS A 67 -1.91 3.72 15.38
C LYS A 67 -1.97 4.64 16.59
N LYS A 68 -2.53 4.19 17.71
CA LYS A 68 -2.65 4.98 18.95
C LYS A 68 -1.29 5.40 19.51
N THR A 69 -0.29 4.55 19.41
CA THR A 69 1.06 4.79 19.93
C THR A 69 2.00 5.43 18.91
N SER A 70 1.55 5.68 17.69
CA SER A 70 2.40 6.11 16.57
C SER A 70 3.63 5.20 16.40
N ALA A 71 3.42 3.90 16.50
CA ALA A 71 4.49 2.91 16.50
C ALA A 71 5.35 2.98 15.24
N GLN A 72 6.65 2.75 15.41
CA GLN A 72 7.55 2.42 14.32
C GLN A 72 7.51 0.91 14.11
N VAL A 73 7.03 0.48 12.93
CA VAL A 73 6.95 -0.93 12.58
C VAL A 73 8.13 -1.28 11.70
N ALA A 74 9.10 -1.98 12.28
CA ALA A 74 10.30 -2.42 11.56
C ALA A 74 9.94 -3.46 10.49
N TYR A 75 10.63 -3.39 9.36
CA TYR A 75 10.44 -4.29 8.21
C TYR A 75 11.79 -4.75 7.65
N GLU A 76 11.77 -5.82 6.86
CA GLU A 76 12.95 -6.33 6.18
C GLU A 76 13.45 -5.31 5.15
N LYS A 77 14.78 -5.14 5.10
CA LYS A 77 15.41 -4.20 4.16
C LYS A 77 15.04 -4.54 2.71
N LEU A 78 14.56 -3.55 1.99
CA LEU A 78 14.29 -3.68 0.56
C LEU A 78 15.61 -3.82 -0.23
N SER A 79 15.56 -4.62 -1.29
CA SER A 79 16.70 -4.83 -2.19
C SER A 79 16.82 -3.75 -3.28
N VAL A 80 16.05 -2.68 -3.19
CA VAL A 80 16.05 -1.55 -4.12
C VAL A 80 16.67 -0.32 -3.48
N ASP A 81 17.49 0.41 -4.25
CA ASP A 81 17.95 1.74 -3.87
C ASP A 81 16.94 2.79 -4.35
N LEU A 82 16.13 3.29 -3.44
CA LEU A 82 15.10 4.28 -3.75
C LEU A 82 15.65 5.65 -4.15
N GLU A 83 16.91 5.94 -3.88
CA GLU A 83 17.54 7.18 -4.36
C GLU A 83 17.59 7.23 -5.90
N GLN A 84 17.64 6.07 -6.55
CA GLN A 84 17.67 5.93 -8.01
C GLN A 84 16.27 5.79 -8.64
N VAL A 85 15.21 5.93 -7.84
CA VAL A 85 13.81 5.75 -8.29
C VAL A 85 13.12 7.10 -8.37
N ASP A 86 12.51 7.39 -9.51
CA ASP A 86 11.76 8.64 -9.74
C ASP A 86 10.27 8.51 -9.38
N THR A 87 9.72 7.32 -9.59
CA THR A 87 8.27 7.07 -9.44
C THR A 87 8.00 5.85 -8.57
N ILE A 88 7.19 6.00 -7.56
CA ILE A 88 6.78 4.93 -6.67
C ILE A 88 5.26 4.73 -6.75
N PHE A 89 4.84 3.53 -7.14
CA PHE A 89 3.47 3.07 -6.97
C PHE A 89 3.36 2.49 -5.57
N LEU A 90 2.75 3.26 -4.65
CA LEU A 90 2.71 2.93 -3.23
C LEU A 90 1.37 2.31 -2.85
N GLY A 91 1.40 1.02 -2.46
CA GLY A 91 0.22 0.24 -2.13
C GLY A 91 0.05 -0.06 -0.64
N TYR A 92 -1.19 0.03 -0.16
CA TYR A 92 -1.53 -0.27 1.22
C TYR A 92 -3.02 -0.60 1.40
N PRO A 93 -3.39 -1.42 2.40
CA PRO A 93 -4.77 -1.52 2.84
C PRO A 93 -5.15 -0.29 3.68
N ASN A 94 -6.43 0.09 3.61
CA ASN A 94 -6.95 1.09 4.56
C ASN A 94 -7.13 0.43 5.92
N TRP A 95 -6.29 0.81 6.88
CA TRP A 95 -6.36 0.36 8.25
C TRP A 95 -6.67 1.53 9.18
N TRP A 96 -7.82 1.49 9.84
CA TRP A 96 -8.24 2.55 10.74
C TRP A 96 -8.27 3.94 10.10
N GLY A 97 -8.70 4.01 8.84
CA GLY A 97 -8.93 5.27 8.11
C GLY A 97 -7.71 5.87 7.41
N THR A 98 -6.57 5.18 7.40
CA THR A 98 -5.35 5.62 6.73
C THR A 98 -4.47 4.42 6.35
N TYR A 99 -3.22 4.66 5.93
CA TYR A 99 -2.25 3.58 5.70
C TYR A 99 -1.74 2.99 7.04
N PRO A 100 -1.33 1.71 7.05
CA PRO A 100 -0.73 1.07 8.22
C PRO A 100 0.58 1.72 8.66
N ARG A 101 0.92 1.58 9.93
CA ARG A 101 2.13 2.19 10.51
C ARG A 101 3.44 1.75 9.85
N ILE A 102 3.52 0.56 9.28
CA ILE A 102 4.68 0.12 8.50
C ILE A 102 4.94 1.05 7.30
N ILE A 103 3.89 1.53 6.65
CA ILE A 103 3.99 2.55 5.58
C ILE A 103 4.54 3.86 6.16
N ALA A 104 4.01 4.32 7.31
CA ALA A 104 4.51 5.53 7.95
C ALA A 104 6.00 5.43 8.29
N THR A 105 6.46 4.28 8.79
CA THR A 105 7.88 4.01 9.05
C THR A 105 8.70 4.09 7.77
N PHE A 106 8.25 3.42 6.70
CA PHE A 106 8.89 3.47 5.39
C PHE A 106 9.00 4.90 4.85
N LEU A 107 7.93 5.69 4.96
CA LEU A 107 7.92 7.07 4.48
C LEU A 107 8.91 7.96 5.27
N ALA A 108 9.05 7.75 6.56
CA ALA A 108 9.94 8.53 7.42
C ALA A 108 11.43 8.25 7.17
N GLU A 109 11.76 7.09 6.60
CA GLU A 109 13.16 6.66 6.39
C GLU A 109 13.74 7.09 5.04
N HIS A 110 12.95 7.68 4.14
CA HIS A 110 13.38 7.99 2.78
C HIS A 110 13.19 9.47 2.41
N ASN A 111 14.00 9.91 1.45
CA ASN A 111 13.88 11.24 0.86
C ASN A 111 12.92 11.21 -0.32
N TRP A 112 11.89 12.05 -0.29
CA TRP A 112 10.83 12.10 -1.30
C TRP A 112 10.96 13.29 -2.26
N GLN A 113 11.99 14.10 -2.13
CA GLN A 113 12.20 15.28 -2.96
C GLN A 113 12.26 14.91 -4.44
N ASN A 114 11.44 15.60 -5.26
CA ASN A 114 11.36 15.41 -6.71
C ASN A 114 10.88 14.02 -7.17
N LYS A 115 10.26 13.24 -6.30
CA LYS A 115 9.67 11.94 -6.65
C LYS A 115 8.17 12.06 -6.91
N ALA A 116 7.64 11.22 -7.78
CA ALA A 116 6.20 11.07 -7.98
C ALA A 116 5.70 9.83 -7.21
N ILE A 117 4.63 9.98 -6.46
CA ILE A 117 3.99 8.88 -5.74
C ILE A 117 2.59 8.67 -6.30
N TYR A 118 2.33 7.46 -6.80
CA TYR A 118 1.03 6.99 -7.27
C TYR A 118 0.43 6.07 -6.20
N PRO A 119 -0.42 6.56 -5.29
CA PRO A 119 -0.98 5.72 -4.23
C PRO A 119 -2.07 4.79 -4.77
N PHE A 120 -2.08 3.54 -4.30
CA PHE A 120 -3.20 2.63 -4.51
C PHE A 120 -3.57 1.96 -3.19
N CYS A 121 -4.87 1.79 -2.97
CA CYS A 121 -5.40 1.34 -1.70
C CYS A 121 -6.46 0.26 -1.90
N THR A 122 -6.42 -0.77 -1.06
CA THR A 122 -7.52 -1.72 -0.92
C THR A 122 -8.31 -1.42 0.36
N HIS A 123 -9.62 -1.57 0.31
CA HIS A 123 -10.52 -1.19 1.40
C HIS A 123 -11.81 -2.01 1.39
N GLU A 124 -12.61 -1.89 2.45
CA GLU A 124 -13.95 -2.50 2.54
C GLU A 124 -15.10 -1.47 2.50
N GLY A 125 -14.83 -0.23 2.11
CA GLY A 125 -15.85 0.81 1.93
C GLY A 125 -15.40 2.23 2.21
N SER A 126 -14.24 2.41 2.87
CA SER A 126 -13.74 3.73 3.29
C SER A 126 -12.80 4.39 2.27
N ALA A 127 -12.55 3.75 1.14
CA ALA A 127 -11.60 4.22 0.12
C ALA A 127 -10.24 4.59 0.75
N PHE A 128 -9.71 5.78 0.47
CA PHE A 128 -8.44 6.24 1.03
C PHE A 128 -8.51 6.72 2.48
N GLY A 129 -9.70 6.99 3.01
CA GLY A 129 -9.80 7.69 4.30
C GLY A 129 -9.01 9.00 4.28
N SER A 130 -8.15 9.23 5.29
CA SER A 130 -7.25 10.40 5.35
C SER A 130 -5.88 10.15 4.68
N SER A 131 -5.64 8.98 4.12
CA SER A 131 -4.28 8.55 3.72
C SER A 131 -3.62 9.43 2.67
N ILE A 132 -4.37 10.04 1.76
CA ILE A 132 -3.80 10.97 0.77
C ILE A 132 -3.28 12.24 1.45
N GLN A 133 -4.02 12.80 2.41
CA GLN A 133 -3.57 13.95 3.19
C GLN A 133 -2.36 13.59 4.04
N ASP A 134 -2.36 12.40 4.64
CA ASP A 134 -1.25 11.92 5.44
C ASP A 134 0.02 11.70 4.58
N LEU A 135 -0.12 11.20 3.34
CA LEU A 135 0.98 11.11 2.37
C LEU A 135 1.54 12.48 2.01
N GLN A 136 0.68 13.46 1.74
CA GLN A 136 1.10 14.82 1.41
C GLN A 136 1.91 15.44 2.56
N ALA A 137 1.51 15.18 3.80
CA ALA A 137 2.22 15.66 4.99
C ALA A 137 3.56 14.93 5.20
N ALA A 138 3.60 13.61 4.96
CA ALA A 138 4.79 12.78 5.22
C ALA A 138 5.86 12.88 4.12
N CYS A 139 5.47 13.17 2.88
CA CYS A 139 6.35 13.12 1.71
C CYS A 139 6.64 14.51 1.17
N ALA A 140 7.21 15.37 2.00
CA ALA A 140 7.55 16.74 1.59
C ALA A 140 8.46 16.74 0.35
N GLY A 141 8.06 17.51 -0.67
CA GLY A 141 8.79 17.61 -1.94
C GLY A 141 8.45 16.54 -2.98
N ALA A 142 7.59 15.56 -2.63
CA ALA A 142 7.02 14.63 -3.61
C ALA A 142 5.76 15.20 -4.26
N GLU A 143 5.51 14.76 -5.48
CA GLU A 143 4.23 14.97 -6.15
C GLU A 143 3.31 13.77 -5.90
N ILE A 144 2.26 13.95 -5.09
CA ILE A 144 1.26 12.91 -4.86
C ILE A 144 0.25 12.94 -6.00
N LYS A 145 0.25 11.90 -6.81
CA LYS A 145 -0.61 11.76 -7.99
C LYS A 145 -2.01 11.24 -7.61
N THR A 146 -2.94 11.31 -8.54
CA THR A 146 -4.27 10.71 -8.37
C THR A 146 -4.13 9.22 -8.07
N GLY A 147 -4.74 8.77 -6.98
CA GLY A 147 -4.66 7.39 -6.53
C GLY A 147 -5.76 6.48 -7.10
N LEU A 148 -5.58 5.18 -6.91
CA LEU A 148 -6.56 4.14 -7.23
C LEU A 148 -7.02 3.45 -5.95
N ALA A 149 -8.31 3.57 -5.61
CA ALA A 149 -8.92 2.84 -4.50
C ALA A 149 -9.79 1.70 -5.03
N VAL A 150 -9.55 0.47 -4.55
CA VAL A 150 -10.27 -0.73 -4.98
C VAL A 150 -10.80 -1.47 -3.75
N ARG A 151 -12.08 -1.83 -3.76
CA ARG A 151 -12.63 -2.70 -2.73
C ARG A 151 -11.94 -4.07 -2.76
N GLY A 152 -11.57 -4.61 -1.60
CA GLY A 152 -10.78 -5.85 -1.50
C GLY A 152 -11.35 -7.02 -2.28
N SER A 153 -12.68 -7.23 -2.23
CA SER A 153 -13.37 -8.28 -3.01
C SER A 153 -13.27 -8.13 -4.53
N LYS A 154 -12.86 -6.98 -5.02
CA LYS A 154 -12.72 -6.68 -6.45
C LYS A 154 -11.27 -6.65 -6.94
N ALA A 155 -10.30 -6.80 -6.04
CA ALA A 155 -8.87 -6.71 -6.38
C ALA A 155 -8.47 -7.71 -7.49
N SER A 156 -8.94 -8.95 -7.42
CA SER A 156 -8.66 -9.98 -8.43
C SER A 156 -9.22 -9.66 -9.83
N ARG A 157 -10.21 -8.79 -9.92
CA ARG A 157 -10.89 -8.39 -11.17
C ARG A 157 -10.64 -6.94 -11.55
N ALA A 158 -9.60 -6.31 -10.99
CA ALA A 158 -9.35 -4.88 -11.15
C ALA A 158 -8.53 -4.52 -12.41
N ASP A 159 -8.32 -5.44 -13.35
CA ASP A 159 -7.45 -5.22 -14.51
C ASP A 159 -7.81 -3.99 -15.34
N THR A 160 -9.11 -3.80 -15.61
CA THR A 160 -9.59 -2.62 -16.36
C THR A 160 -9.41 -1.33 -15.57
N ALA A 161 -9.70 -1.35 -14.25
CA ALA A 161 -9.51 -0.19 -13.40
C ALA A 161 -8.04 0.22 -13.31
N VAL A 162 -7.13 -0.75 -13.16
CA VAL A 162 -5.69 -0.53 -13.17
C VAL A 162 -5.24 0.05 -14.51
N LYS A 163 -5.64 -0.57 -15.62
CA LYS A 163 -5.30 -0.09 -16.97
C LYS A 163 -5.73 1.36 -17.18
N ASN A 164 -6.96 1.71 -16.83
CA ASN A 164 -7.48 3.06 -17.01
C ASN A 164 -6.74 4.07 -16.12
N TRP A 165 -6.43 3.70 -14.88
CA TRP A 165 -5.69 4.55 -13.96
C TRP A 165 -4.26 4.81 -14.47
N LEU A 166 -3.59 3.79 -14.99
CA LEU A 166 -2.24 3.88 -15.51
C LEU A 166 -2.10 4.74 -16.78
N LEU A 167 -3.21 5.08 -17.46
CA LEU A 167 -3.17 6.05 -18.57
C LEU A 167 -2.68 7.43 -18.12
N SER A 168 -2.85 7.78 -16.86
CA SER A 168 -2.33 9.03 -16.30
C SER A 168 -0.82 9.03 -16.09
N TYR A 169 -0.21 7.86 -15.99
CA TYR A 169 1.25 7.68 -15.87
C TYR A 169 1.97 7.72 -17.23
N SER A 170 1.31 7.21 -18.27
CA SER A 170 1.91 7.04 -19.60
C SER A 170 1.98 8.35 -20.44
N LYS A 171 1.64 9.49 -19.84
CA LYS A 171 1.66 10.82 -20.50
C LYS A 171 2.81 11.70 -19.93
#